data_36c9b46c514772a03ae7648177f264ae
#
_entry.id   36c9b46c514772a03ae7648177f264ae
#
_cell.length_a   1.000
_cell.length_b   1.000
_cell.length_c   1.000
_cell.angle_alpha   90.00
_cell.angle_beta   90.00
_cell.angle_gamma   90.00
#
_symmetry.space_group_name_H-M   'P 1'
#
loop_
_entity.id
_entity.type
_entity.pdbx_description
1 polymer ?
#
loop_
_entity_poly.entity_id
_entity_poly.type
_entity_poly.pdbx_seq_one_letter_code
_entity_poly.pdbx_strand_id
1 'polypeptide(L)'
;MIQFEIKDGVAIIPEGTSEIPDRAFYDCSSLTSVVIPESVKIIGSFAFEVCSSLASITIPNSVTSIGKYAFAGCSSLTSITIPNSVTSIGKRALSGCSSLESIVVDSSNTVYDSRNHSHAIIESASNTLVVGCPNTTIPNTVTRIDDYAFLNCPALTSITIPQSVTSLGVSAFEGCKSLNSITFQGTIAQWKEIELGGDWNYHVPTNVVHCTDGDVEI
;
A
#
# COMPACT_ATOMS: atom_id res chain seq x y z
N MET A 1 -20.89 -19.39 7.89
CA MET A 1 -20.27 -18.32 7.09
C MET A 1 -21.28 -17.19 7.03
N ILE A 2 -21.00 -16.03 7.62
CA ILE A 2 -21.87 -14.85 7.48
C ILE A 2 -21.64 -14.37 6.04
N GLN A 3 -22.64 -14.52 5.20
CA GLN A 3 -22.60 -14.03 3.83
C GLN A 3 -23.30 -12.66 3.83
N PHE A 4 -22.55 -11.59 3.62
CA PHE A 4 -23.11 -10.25 3.49
C PHE A 4 -23.80 -10.13 2.12
N GLU A 5 -25.02 -9.57 2.11
CA GLU A 5 -25.76 -9.35 0.88
C GLU A 5 -25.19 -8.13 0.12
N ILE A 6 -25.02 -8.28 -1.20
CA ILE A 6 -24.69 -7.16 -2.10
C ILE A 6 -25.96 -6.87 -2.91
N LYS A 7 -26.49 -5.66 -2.75
CA LYS A 7 -27.65 -5.18 -3.50
C LYS A 7 -27.26 -3.92 -4.27
N ASP A 8 -27.50 -3.93 -5.57
CA ASP A 8 -27.17 -2.82 -6.47
C ASP A 8 -25.70 -2.32 -6.34
N GLY A 9 -24.78 -3.26 -6.12
CA GLY A 9 -23.36 -2.99 -5.92
C GLY A 9 -22.97 -2.51 -4.52
N VAL A 10 -23.90 -2.41 -3.58
CA VAL A 10 -23.68 -1.94 -2.21
C VAL A 10 -23.81 -3.09 -1.22
N ALA A 11 -22.83 -3.24 -0.35
CA ALA A 11 -22.92 -4.11 0.82
C ALA A 11 -23.12 -3.26 2.09
N ILE A 12 -24.07 -3.67 2.94
CA ILE A 12 -24.29 -3.04 4.25
C ILE A 12 -23.93 -4.09 5.30
N ILE A 13 -22.86 -3.82 6.05
CA ILE A 13 -22.47 -4.67 7.17
C ILE A 13 -23.44 -4.41 8.33
N PRO A 14 -24.09 -5.44 8.91
CA PRO A 14 -25.03 -5.24 10.01
C PRO A 14 -24.39 -4.64 11.24
N GLU A 15 -25.15 -3.79 11.95
CA GLU A 15 -24.76 -3.27 13.27
C GLU A 15 -24.49 -4.43 14.25
N GLY A 16 -23.48 -4.24 15.11
CA GLY A 16 -23.03 -5.28 16.05
C GLY A 16 -22.04 -6.29 15.45
N THR A 17 -21.76 -6.22 14.13
CA THR A 17 -20.69 -7.02 13.51
C THR A 17 -19.35 -6.51 14.02
N SER A 18 -18.55 -7.37 14.67
CA SER A 18 -17.23 -7.01 15.23
C SER A 18 -16.09 -7.23 14.24
N GLU A 19 -16.29 -8.03 13.21
CA GLU A 19 -15.26 -8.42 12.23
C GLU A 19 -15.87 -8.62 10.84
N ILE A 20 -15.21 -8.10 9.82
CA ILE A 20 -15.40 -8.52 8.43
C ILE A 20 -14.51 -9.76 8.24
N PRO A 21 -15.07 -10.97 8.05
CA PRO A 21 -14.29 -12.19 8.02
C PRO A 21 -13.28 -12.26 6.87
N ASP A 22 -12.32 -13.15 7.00
CA ASP A 22 -11.41 -13.49 5.89
C ASP A 22 -12.22 -13.85 4.64
N ARG A 23 -11.86 -13.23 3.51
CA ARG A 23 -12.48 -13.44 2.19
C ARG A 23 -13.99 -13.12 2.12
N ALA A 24 -14.50 -12.26 3.00
CA ALA A 24 -15.95 -11.94 3.06
C ALA A 24 -16.52 -11.47 1.71
N PHE A 25 -15.73 -10.70 0.94
CA PHE A 25 -16.07 -10.17 -0.39
C PHE A 25 -15.02 -10.52 -1.45
N TYR A 26 -14.30 -11.64 -1.24
CA TYR A 26 -13.27 -12.07 -2.20
C TYR A 26 -13.84 -12.21 -3.62
N ASP A 27 -13.19 -11.58 -4.61
CA ASP A 27 -13.55 -11.58 -6.03
C ASP A 27 -14.98 -11.05 -6.33
N CYS A 28 -15.49 -10.17 -5.47
CA CYS A 28 -16.78 -9.51 -5.67
C CYS A 28 -16.64 -8.32 -6.63
N SER A 29 -16.49 -8.60 -7.93
CA SER A 29 -16.34 -7.57 -8.96
C SER A 29 -17.55 -6.64 -9.13
N SER A 30 -18.74 -7.03 -8.62
CA SER A 30 -19.94 -6.19 -8.59
C SER A 30 -20.00 -5.22 -7.41
N LEU A 31 -19.12 -5.34 -6.40
CA LEU A 31 -19.12 -4.49 -5.23
C LEU A 31 -18.54 -3.12 -5.58
N THR A 32 -19.34 -2.07 -5.50
CA THR A 32 -18.95 -0.68 -5.77
C THR A 32 -18.74 0.14 -4.51
N SER A 33 -19.44 -0.19 -3.43
CA SER A 33 -19.28 0.43 -2.13
C SER A 33 -19.68 -0.50 -0.98
N VAL A 34 -19.19 -0.19 0.21
CA VAL A 34 -19.51 -0.92 1.44
C VAL A 34 -19.73 0.07 2.59
N VAL A 35 -20.79 -0.17 3.35
CA VAL A 35 -21.07 0.57 4.60
C VAL A 35 -20.60 -0.30 5.77
N ILE A 36 -19.59 0.19 6.48
CA ILE A 36 -18.98 -0.51 7.62
C ILE A 36 -19.37 0.22 8.91
N PRO A 37 -20.07 -0.44 9.85
CA PRO A 37 -20.49 0.20 11.09
C PRO A 37 -19.32 0.36 12.09
N GLU A 38 -19.48 1.26 13.06
CA GLU A 38 -18.50 1.50 14.14
C GLU A 38 -18.34 0.32 15.12
N SER A 39 -19.10 -0.77 14.95
CA SER A 39 -18.89 -2.00 15.70
C SER A 39 -17.72 -2.83 15.19
N VAL A 40 -17.30 -2.65 13.92
CA VAL A 40 -16.22 -3.44 13.28
C VAL A 40 -14.86 -3.04 13.82
N LYS A 41 -14.10 -4.01 14.31
CA LYS A 41 -12.73 -3.87 14.83
C LYS A 41 -11.67 -4.43 13.88
N ILE A 42 -12.03 -5.43 13.08
CA ILE A 42 -11.10 -6.18 12.24
C ILE A 42 -11.65 -6.25 10.81
N ILE A 43 -10.79 -5.93 9.84
CA ILE A 43 -10.99 -6.28 8.44
C ILE A 43 -10.07 -7.47 8.17
N GLY A 44 -10.65 -8.63 7.90
CA GLY A 44 -9.95 -9.91 7.74
C GLY A 44 -9.03 -9.97 6.52
N SER A 45 -8.24 -11.04 6.45
CA SER A 45 -7.35 -11.26 5.31
C SER A 45 -8.15 -11.53 4.04
N PHE A 46 -7.73 -10.92 2.91
CA PHE A 46 -8.39 -11.06 1.61
C PHE A 46 -9.85 -10.58 1.60
N ALA A 47 -10.29 -9.80 2.60
CA ALA A 47 -11.69 -9.46 2.80
C ALA A 47 -12.34 -8.81 1.58
N PHE A 48 -11.61 -7.95 0.88
CA PHE A 48 -12.02 -7.26 -0.36
C PHE A 48 -11.05 -7.53 -1.53
N GLU A 49 -10.29 -8.63 -1.47
CA GLU A 49 -9.36 -8.93 -2.55
C GLU A 49 -10.09 -9.10 -3.88
N VAL A 50 -9.57 -8.44 -4.94
CA VAL A 50 -10.12 -8.44 -6.31
C VAL A 50 -11.55 -7.84 -6.39
N CYS A 51 -11.95 -6.98 -5.45
CA CYS A 51 -13.16 -6.16 -5.61
C CYS A 51 -12.89 -5.04 -6.63
N SER A 52 -12.81 -5.41 -7.90
CA SER A 52 -12.31 -4.54 -8.98
C SER A 52 -13.14 -3.28 -9.23
N SER A 53 -14.43 -3.25 -8.85
CA SER A 53 -15.32 -2.11 -8.98
C SER A 53 -15.41 -1.22 -7.72
N LEU A 54 -14.73 -1.59 -6.62
CA LEU A 54 -14.75 -0.82 -5.37
C LEU A 54 -13.95 0.47 -5.56
N ALA A 55 -14.66 1.59 -5.76
CA ALA A 55 -14.06 2.88 -6.06
C ALA A 55 -13.67 3.69 -4.83
N SER A 56 -14.36 3.46 -3.71
CA SER A 56 -14.08 4.12 -2.44
C SER A 56 -14.47 3.24 -1.26
N ILE A 57 -13.80 3.44 -0.13
CA ILE A 57 -14.12 2.79 1.14
C ILE A 57 -13.86 3.75 2.28
N THR A 58 -14.79 3.81 3.24
CA THR A 58 -14.59 4.48 4.51
C THR A 58 -14.32 3.44 5.58
N ILE A 59 -13.14 3.48 6.16
CA ILE A 59 -12.76 2.63 7.28
C ILE A 59 -13.11 3.39 8.56
N PRO A 60 -14.02 2.85 9.42
CA PRO A 60 -14.42 3.56 10.64
C PRO A 60 -13.31 3.61 11.69
N ASN A 61 -13.40 4.60 12.59
CA ASN A 61 -12.44 4.80 13.69
C ASN A 61 -12.45 3.69 14.75
N SER A 62 -13.28 2.70 14.58
CA SER A 62 -13.31 1.49 15.42
C SER A 62 -12.34 0.41 14.96
N VAL A 63 -11.90 0.43 13.69
CA VAL A 63 -11.04 -0.61 13.11
C VAL A 63 -9.62 -0.47 13.64
N THR A 64 -9.09 -1.56 14.19
CA THR A 64 -7.74 -1.63 14.75
C THR A 64 -6.78 -2.44 13.89
N SER A 65 -7.31 -3.34 13.04
CA SER A 65 -6.50 -4.23 12.22
C SER A 65 -7.06 -4.39 10.81
N ILE A 66 -6.16 -4.32 9.83
CA ILE A 66 -6.42 -4.60 8.41
C ILE A 66 -5.57 -5.83 8.05
N GLY A 67 -6.20 -6.90 7.58
CA GLY A 67 -5.56 -8.16 7.26
C GLY A 67 -4.67 -8.12 6.01
N LYS A 68 -3.89 -9.20 5.82
CA LYS A 68 -3.07 -9.35 4.61
C LYS A 68 -3.95 -9.41 3.36
N TYR A 69 -3.52 -8.76 2.27
CA TYR A 69 -4.27 -8.69 1.00
C TYR A 69 -5.70 -8.13 1.14
N ALA A 70 -6.04 -7.43 2.22
CA ALA A 70 -7.41 -7.03 2.51
C ALA A 70 -8.10 -6.29 1.34
N PHE A 71 -7.37 -5.45 0.63
CA PHE A 71 -7.83 -4.67 -0.54
C PHE A 71 -7.00 -4.95 -1.80
N ALA A 72 -6.23 -6.04 -1.84
CA ALA A 72 -5.40 -6.31 -2.99
C ALA A 72 -6.24 -6.45 -4.27
N GLY A 73 -5.80 -5.83 -5.37
CA GLY A 73 -6.51 -5.88 -6.64
C GLY A 73 -7.82 -5.07 -6.68
N CYS A 74 -8.10 -4.19 -5.72
CA CYS A 74 -9.18 -3.20 -5.82
C CYS A 74 -8.81 -2.13 -6.86
N SER A 75 -8.88 -2.50 -8.14
CA SER A 75 -8.30 -1.71 -9.24
C SER A 75 -9.00 -0.37 -9.49
N SER A 76 -10.23 -0.18 -9.02
CA SER A 76 -10.95 1.09 -9.11
C SER A 76 -10.77 1.99 -7.88
N LEU A 77 -10.12 1.52 -6.82
CA LEU A 77 -9.91 2.29 -5.59
C LEU A 77 -8.94 3.45 -5.86
N THR A 78 -9.43 4.69 -5.72
CA THR A 78 -8.65 5.90 -6.01
C THR A 78 -7.96 6.50 -4.79
N SER A 79 -8.54 6.31 -3.61
CA SER A 79 -7.98 6.83 -2.37
C SER A 79 -8.36 5.97 -1.18
N ILE A 80 -7.52 5.99 -0.16
CA ILE A 80 -7.80 5.35 1.13
C ILE A 80 -7.30 6.22 2.29
N THR A 81 -8.12 6.30 3.34
CA THR A 81 -7.71 6.91 4.61
C THR A 81 -7.58 5.84 5.67
N ILE A 82 -6.43 5.79 6.33
CA ILE A 82 -6.15 4.89 7.45
C ILE A 82 -6.48 5.65 8.75
N PRO A 83 -7.48 5.20 9.54
CA PRO A 83 -7.87 5.87 10.77
C PRO A 83 -6.80 5.85 11.86
N ASN A 84 -6.98 6.70 12.86
CA ASN A 84 -6.07 6.76 14.02
C ASN A 84 -6.06 5.50 14.89
N SER A 85 -7.12 4.71 14.82
CA SER A 85 -7.28 3.45 15.57
C SER A 85 -6.49 2.27 14.99
N VAL A 86 -6.11 2.32 13.70
CA VAL A 86 -5.42 1.21 13.04
C VAL A 86 -3.99 1.08 13.56
N THR A 87 -3.69 -0.06 14.16
CA THR A 87 -2.37 -0.39 14.71
C THR A 87 -1.69 -1.55 14.00
N SER A 88 -2.39 -2.21 13.06
CA SER A 88 -1.84 -3.33 12.29
C SER A 88 -2.34 -3.33 10.85
N ILE A 89 -1.42 -3.40 9.90
CA ILE A 89 -1.71 -3.52 8.47
C ILE A 89 -0.92 -4.72 7.94
N GLY A 90 -1.64 -5.68 7.39
CA GLY A 90 -1.06 -6.92 6.86
C GLY A 90 -0.30 -6.70 5.55
N LYS A 91 0.69 -7.56 5.29
CA LYS A 91 1.46 -7.52 4.05
C LYS A 91 0.55 -7.54 2.82
N ARG A 92 0.92 -6.75 1.80
CA ARG A 92 0.21 -6.64 0.52
C ARG A 92 -1.23 -6.14 0.62
N ALA A 93 -1.60 -5.45 1.71
CA ALA A 93 -2.98 -5.02 1.94
C ALA A 93 -3.58 -4.18 0.79
N LEU A 94 -2.76 -3.43 0.07
CA LEU A 94 -3.16 -2.55 -1.05
C LEU A 94 -2.45 -2.88 -2.37
N SER A 95 -1.80 -4.05 -2.49
CA SER A 95 -1.09 -4.43 -3.71
C SER A 95 -2.02 -4.51 -4.91
N GLY A 96 -1.59 -3.99 -6.06
CA GLY A 96 -2.38 -4.05 -7.30
C GLY A 96 -3.62 -3.15 -7.33
N CYS A 97 -3.76 -2.19 -6.41
CA CYS A 97 -4.75 -1.11 -6.50
C CYS A 97 -4.31 -0.10 -7.57
N SER A 98 -4.51 -0.45 -8.86
CA SER A 98 -3.88 0.24 -9.99
C SER A 98 -4.31 1.70 -10.18
N SER A 99 -5.48 2.08 -9.66
CA SER A 99 -5.99 3.47 -9.69
C SER A 99 -5.72 4.25 -8.39
N LEU A 100 -4.99 3.68 -7.43
CA LEU A 100 -4.78 4.32 -6.13
C LEU A 100 -3.81 5.49 -6.24
N GLU A 101 -4.32 6.71 -6.12
CA GLU A 101 -3.56 7.94 -6.25
C GLU A 101 -3.20 8.58 -4.92
N SER A 102 -3.97 8.29 -3.87
CA SER A 102 -3.81 8.94 -2.56
C SER A 102 -3.97 7.96 -1.41
N ILE A 103 -2.97 7.97 -0.55
CA ILE A 103 -3.00 7.31 0.75
C ILE A 103 -2.82 8.37 1.83
N VAL A 104 -3.74 8.44 2.77
CA VAL A 104 -3.69 9.36 3.92
C VAL A 104 -3.77 8.55 5.20
N VAL A 105 -2.91 8.84 6.14
CA VAL A 105 -3.00 8.33 7.51
C VAL A 105 -3.46 9.48 8.41
N ASP A 106 -4.45 9.23 9.25
CA ASP A 106 -4.94 10.21 10.24
C ASP A 106 -3.79 10.71 11.09
N SER A 107 -3.69 12.03 11.25
CA SER A 107 -2.57 12.68 11.96
C SER A 107 -2.48 12.31 13.44
N SER A 108 -3.54 11.74 14.01
CA SER A 108 -3.58 11.23 15.38
C SER A 108 -3.22 9.75 15.49
N ASN A 109 -2.92 9.06 14.36
CA ASN A 109 -2.45 7.69 14.41
C ASN A 109 -1.03 7.64 15.02
N THR A 110 -0.83 6.73 15.97
CA THR A 110 0.41 6.64 16.76
C THR A 110 1.40 5.58 16.22
N VAL A 111 0.97 4.76 15.27
CA VAL A 111 1.77 3.67 14.69
C VAL A 111 2.24 4.02 13.28
N TYR A 112 1.33 4.57 12.48
CA TYR A 112 1.58 4.91 11.09
C TYR A 112 1.41 6.40 10.84
N ASP A 113 2.04 6.90 9.80
CA ASP A 113 1.86 8.25 9.30
C ASP A 113 1.99 8.33 7.76
N SER A 114 1.57 9.47 7.21
CA SER A 114 1.79 9.86 5.83
C SER A 114 2.47 11.25 5.78
N ARG A 115 3.56 11.38 6.56
CA ARG A 115 4.29 12.64 6.74
C ARG A 115 4.67 13.29 5.44
N ASN A 116 4.70 14.63 5.43
CA ASN A 116 5.05 15.44 4.26
C ASN A 116 4.15 15.19 3.03
N HIS A 117 2.89 14.80 3.27
CA HIS A 117 1.95 14.42 2.19
C HIS A 117 2.54 13.35 1.26
N SER A 118 3.20 12.35 1.85
CA SER A 118 3.95 11.33 1.12
C SER A 118 3.09 10.41 0.24
N HIS A 119 1.76 10.40 0.42
CA HIS A 119 0.86 9.43 -0.21
C HIS A 119 1.33 7.98 0.01
N ALA A 120 1.80 7.69 1.22
CA ALA A 120 2.30 6.39 1.63
C ALA A 120 1.87 6.06 3.06
N ILE A 121 1.94 4.80 3.44
CA ILE A 121 1.86 4.37 4.83
C ILE A 121 3.29 4.15 5.31
N ILE A 122 3.69 4.91 6.31
CA ILE A 122 5.02 4.82 6.93
C ILE A 122 4.82 4.38 8.37
N GLU A 123 5.50 3.31 8.79
CA GLU A 123 5.59 2.93 10.19
C GLU A 123 6.52 3.91 10.91
N SER A 124 5.96 4.67 11.85
CA SER A 124 6.65 5.82 12.44
C SER A 124 7.85 5.45 13.28
N ALA A 125 7.76 4.32 14.02
CA ALA A 125 8.83 3.89 14.94
C ALA A 125 10.09 3.40 14.20
N SER A 126 9.92 2.71 13.06
CA SER A 126 11.03 2.14 12.28
C SER A 126 11.45 3.01 11.10
N ASN A 127 10.69 4.06 10.77
CA ASN A 127 10.82 4.84 9.55
C ASN A 127 10.76 3.96 8.27
N THR A 128 9.90 2.93 8.30
CA THR A 128 9.73 2.00 7.19
C THR A 128 8.53 2.41 6.35
N LEU A 129 8.71 2.59 5.05
CA LEU A 129 7.63 2.75 4.08
C LEU A 129 7.00 1.38 3.82
N VAL A 130 5.79 1.17 4.34
CA VAL A 130 5.07 -0.12 4.30
C VAL A 130 4.26 -0.27 3.02
N VAL A 131 3.61 0.81 2.57
CA VAL A 131 2.79 0.82 1.34
C VAL A 131 2.97 2.16 0.64
N GLY A 132 3.22 2.11 -0.67
CA GLY A 132 3.23 3.27 -1.55
C GLY A 132 2.18 3.18 -2.66
N CYS A 133 2.01 4.28 -3.39
CA CYS A 133 1.17 4.41 -4.57
C CYS A 133 1.91 5.21 -5.65
N PRO A 134 1.36 5.38 -6.88
CA PRO A 134 2.06 6.10 -7.96
C PRO A 134 2.51 7.53 -7.61
N ASN A 135 1.76 8.22 -6.75
CA ASN A 135 2.06 9.60 -6.35
C ASN A 135 2.93 9.68 -5.08
N THR A 136 3.50 8.56 -4.63
CA THR A 136 4.33 8.56 -3.42
C THR A 136 5.59 9.41 -3.60
N THR A 137 5.78 10.32 -2.66
CA THR A 137 7.06 11.01 -2.42
C THR A 137 7.69 10.42 -1.16
N ILE A 138 8.85 9.80 -1.27
CA ILE A 138 9.52 9.16 -0.14
C ILE A 138 10.22 10.23 0.71
N PRO A 139 9.82 10.43 1.98
CA PRO A 139 10.48 11.40 2.86
C PRO A 139 11.93 11.01 3.19
N ASN A 140 12.79 12.02 3.37
CA ASN A 140 14.22 11.83 3.73
C ASN A 140 14.46 11.20 5.11
N THR A 141 13.40 10.92 5.86
CA THR A 141 13.45 10.20 7.14
C THR A 141 13.24 8.70 6.98
N VAL A 142 12.77 8.25 5.80
CA VAL A 142 12.58 6.82 5.52
C VAL A 142 13.92 6.15 5.38
N THR A 143 14.10 5.04 6.10
CA THR A 143 15.34 4.25 6.09
C THR A 143 15.18 2.91 5.39
N ARG A 144 13.95 2.43 5.26
CA ARG A 144 13.61 1.17 4.61
C ARG A 144 12.37 1.31 3.74
N ILE A 145 12.39 0.71 2.56
CA ILE A 145 11.19 0.41 1.76
C ILE A 145 10.89 -1.07 1.99
N ASP A 146 9.71 -1.38 2.53
CA ASP A 146 9.38 -2.73 3.00
C ASP A 146 9.09 -3.71 1.84
N ASP A 147 8.99 -4.98 2.20
CA ASP A 147 8.59 -6.05 1.27
C ASP A 147 7.25 -5.69 0.62
N TYR A 148 7.20 -5.77 -0.72
CA TYR A 148 5.98 -5.55 -1.49
C TYR A 148 5.39 -4.13 -1.44
N ALA A 149 6.15 -3.13 -0.99
CA ALA A 149 5.65 -1.78 -0.75
C ALA A 149 4.98 -1.14 -1.98
N PHE A 150 5.48 -1.41 -3.19
CA PHE A 150 4.92 -0.95 -4.48
C PHE A 150 4.54 -2.12 -5.40
N LEU A 151 4.33 -3.33 -4.85
CA LEU A 151 4.03 -4.51 -5.65
C LEU A 151 2.83 -4.28 -6.58
N ASN A 152 3.03 -4.55 -7.89
CA ASN A 152 2.01 -4.37 -8.92
C ASN A 152 1.41 -2.96 -8.94
N CYS A 153 2.27 -1.94 -8.91
CA CYS A 153 1.92 -0.53 -9.06
C CYS A 153 2.16 -0.07 -10.52
N PRO A 154 1.28 -0.41 -11.48
CA PRO A 154 1.54 -0.23 -12.91
C PRO A 154 1.57 1.23 -13.35
N ALA A 155 0.97 2.15 -12.60
CA ALA A 155 0.96 3.58 -12.90
C ALA A 155 2.19 4.33 -12.35
N LEU A 156 3.06 3.69 -11.56
CA LEU A 156 4.31 4.28 -11.08
C LEU A 156 5.29 4.40 -12.25
N THR A 157 5.61 5.62 -12.67
CA THR A 157 6.50 5.89 -13.82
C THR A 157 7.92 6.25 -13.42
N SER A 158 8.07 6.87 -12.26
CA SER A 158 9.37 7.26 -11.70
C SER A 158 9.33 7.22 -10.18
N ILE A 159 10.47 6.98 -9.57
CA ILE A 159 10.64 7.04 -8.11
C ILE A 159 11.98 7.68 -7.75
N THR A 160 11.94 8.55 -6.74
CA THR A 160 13.15 9.09 -6.12
C THR A 160 13.34 8.46 -4.75
N ILE A 161 14.45 7.76 -4.57
CA ILE A 161 14.85 7.10 -3.33
C ILE A 161 15.84 8.01 -2.59
N PRO A 162 15.49 8.50 -1.40
CA PRO A 162 16.39 9.32 -0.59
C PRO A 162 17.65 8.57 -0.17
N GLN A 163 18.75 9.30 0.03
CA GLN A 163 20.01 8.70 0.52
C GLN A 163 19.91 8.09 1.94
N SER A 164 18.85 8.40 2.67
CA SER A 164 18.57 7.80 3.99
C SER A 164 18.15 6.32 3.90
N VAL A 165 17.69 5.87 2.72
CA VAL A 165 17.25 4.48 2.51
C VAL A 165 18.46 3.56 2.47
N THR A 166 18.48 2.58 3.36
CA THR A 166 19.54 1.57 3.50
C THR A 166 19.10 0.16 3.11
N SER A 167 17.79 -0.06 2.93
CA SER A 167 17.30 -1.36 2.46
C SER A 167 16.02 -1.26 1.63
N LEU A 168 15.96 -2.11 0.60
CA LEU A 168 14.76 -2.38 -0.21
C LEU A 168 14.31 -3.80 0.05
N GLY A 169 13.04 -3.98 0.40
CA GLY A 169 12.47 -5.27 0.72
C GLY A 169 12.29 -6.18 -0.50
N VAL A 170 11.92 -7.43 -0.23
CA VAL A 170 11.59 -8.42 -1.26
C VAL A 170 10.45 -7.90 -2.13
N SER A 171 10.61 -7.99 -3.46
CA SER A 171 9.58 -7.59 -4.43
C SER A 171 9.06 -6.15 -4.22
N ALA A 172 9.90 -5.24 -3.70
CA ALA A 172 9.46 -3.89 -3.32
C ALA A 172 8.83 -3.12 -4.49
N PHE A 173 9.35 -3.27 -5.71
CA PHE A 173 8.86 -2.66 -6.95
C PHE A 173 8.44 -3.70 -8.01
N GLU A 174 8.29 -4.97 -7.63
CA GLU A 174 7.90 -6.02 -8.57
C GLU A 174 6.61 -5.66 -9.30
N GLY A 175 6.60 -5.82 -10.63
CA GLY A 175 5.43 -5.57 -11.46
C GLY A 175 5.07 -4.09 -11.66
N CYS A 176 5.96 -3.17 -11.32
CA CYS A 176 5.84 -1.75 -11.67
C CYS A 176 6.18 -1.54 -13.15
N LYS A 177 5.29 -1.98 -14.03
CA LYS A 177 5.53 -2.12 -15.49
C LYS A 177 5.75 -0.80 -16.23
N SER A 178 5.49 0.34 -15.62
CA SER A 178 5.74 1.67 -16.18
C SER A 178 6.91 2.40 -15.53
N LEU A 179 7.60 1.78 -14.56
CA LEU A 179 8.70 2.42 -13.83
C LEU A 179 9.95 2.49 -14.70
N ASN A 180 10.10 3.63 -15.39
CA ASN A 180 11.17 3.87 -16.36
C ASN A 180 12.36 4.66 -15.77
N SER A 181 12.22 5.21 -14.57
CA SER A 181 13.25 6.01 -13.93
C SER A 181 13.30 5.74 -12.43
N ILE A 182 14.45 5.33 -11.96
CA ILE A 182 14.77 5.20 -10.53
C ILE A 182 15.94 6.14 -10.26
N THR A 183 15.72 7.12 -9.40
CA THR A 183 16.76 8.06 -8.95
C THR A 183 17.09 7.78 -7.49
N PHE A 184 18.37 7.64 -7.18
CA PHE A 184 18.87 7.57 -5.81
C PHE A 184 19.59 8.88 -5.46
N GLN A 185 19.20 9.51 -4.37
CA GLN A 185 19.77 10.81 -3.93
C GLN A 185 21.13 10.69 -3.24
N GLY A 186 21.81 9.57 -3.37
CA GLY A 186 23.15 9.30 -2.89
C GLY A 186 24.10 9.00 -4.04
N THR A 187 25.34 8.62 -3.70
CA THR A 187 26.38 8.23 -4.64
C THR A 187 26.26 6.76 -5.05
N ILE A 188 26.96 6.38 -6.13
CA ILE A 188 27.10 4.97 -6.55
C ILE A 188 27.64 4.11 -5.41
N ALA A 189 28.61 4.61 -4.65
CA ALA A 189 29.18 3.91 -3.52
C ALA A 189 28.12 3.62 -2.44
N GLN A 190 27.27 4.61 -2.13
CA GLN A 190 26.16 4.44 -1.17
C GLN A 190 25.07 3.49 -1.69
N TRP A 191 24.75 3.54 -3.00
CA TRP A 191 23.79 2.58 -3.58
C TRP A 191 24.24 1.14 -3.42
N LYS A 192 25.53 0.86 -3.60
CA LYS A 192 26.11 -0.48 -3.47
C LYS A 192 26.07 -1.04 -2.04
N GLU A 193 25.89 -0.18 -1.05
CA GLU A 193 25.72 -0.57 0.36
C GLU A 193 24.25 -0.85 0.73
N ILE A 194 23.29 -0.56 -0.17
CA ILE A 194 21.87 -0.84 0.09
C ILE A 194 21.63 -2.34 0.11
N GLU A 195 20.98 -2.82 1.16
CA GLU A 195 20.49 -4.19 1.23
C GLU A 195 19.31 -4.36 0.27
N LEU A 196 19.49 -5.16 -0.78
CA LEU A 196 18.47 -5.43 -1.80
C LEU A 196 17.79 -6.77 -1.53
N GLY A 197 16.48 -6.76 -1.29
CA GLY A 197 15.66 -7.95 -1.20
C GLY A 197 15.55 -8.68 -2.54
N GLY A 198 15.26 -9.99 -2.49
CA GLY A 198 15.07 -10.77 -3.72
C GLY A 198 13.95 -10.19 -4.60
N ASP A 199 14.16 -10.21 -5.91
CA ASP A 199 13.17 -9.78 -6.91
C ASP A 199 12.65 -8.33 -6.70
N TRP A 200 13.42 -7.48 -6.00
CA TRP A 200 12.96 -6.13 -5.62
C TRP A 200 12.50 -5.30 -6.83
N ASN A 201 13.09 -5.51 -8.03
CA ASN A 201 12.79 -4.82 -9.28
C ASN A 201 12.27 -5.78 -10.38
N TYR A 202 11.76 -6.96 -10.05
CA TYR A 202 11.31 -7.93 -11.05
C TYR A 202 10.18 -7.36 -11.92
N HIS A 203 10.29 -7.49 -13.25
CA HIS A 203 9.40 -6.88 -14.25
C HIS A 203 9.34 -5.33 -14.22
N VAL A 204 10.37 -4.66 -13.69
CA VAL A 204 10.58 -3.23 -13.88
C VAL A 204 11.30 -2.98 -15.20
N PRO A 205 10.83 -2.06 -16.07
CA PRO A 205 11.42 -1.85 -17.40
C PRO A 205 12.79 -1.19 -17.39
N THR A 206 13.10 -0.34 -16.41
CA THR A 206 14.45 0.24 -16.31
C THR A 206 15.45 -0.76 -15.73
N ASN A 207 16.64 -0.77 -16.27
CA ASN A 207 17.78 -1.53 -15.77
C ASN A 207 18.88 -0.62 -15.18
N VAL A 208 18.53 0.65 -14.90
CA VAL A 208 19.48 1.66 -14.43
C VAL A 208 18.91 2.41 -13.24
N VAL A 209 19.77 2.67 -12.26
CA VAL A 209 19.54 3.62 -11.18
C VAL A 209 20.44 4.81 -11.36
N HIS A 210 19.85 6.02 -11.40
CA HIS A 210 20.57 7.28 -11.51
C HIS A 210 20.99 7.77 -10.13
N CYS A 211 22.29 7.81 -9.87
CA CYS A 211 22.88 8.34 -8.64
C CYS A 211 23.43 9.76 -8.86
N THR A 212 23.87 10.44 -7.80
CA THR A 212 24.39 11.82 -7.88
C THR A 212 25.70 11.94 -8.63
N ASP A 213 26.47 10.87 -8.76
CA ASP A 213 27.81 10.81 -9.38
C ASP A 213 27.87 9.85 -10.58
N GLY A 214 26.72 9.38 -11.10
CA GLY A 214 26.63 8.52 -12.28
C GLY A 214 25.52 7.49 -12.18
N ASP A 215 25.57 6.49 -13.05
CA ASP A 215 24.53 5.48 -13.20
C ASP A 215 25.03 4.10 -12.71
N VAL A 216 24.10 3.28 -12.23
CA VAL A 216 24.33 1.88 -11.84
C VAL A 216 23.39 0.99 -12.61
N GLU A 217 23.92 -0.01 -13.28
CA GLU A 217 23.12 -1.10 -13.87
C GLU A 217 22.59 -2.04 -12.76
N ILE A 218 21.32 -2.47 -12.88
CA ILE A 218 20.61 -3.31 -11.90
C ILE A 218 19.93 -4.51 -12.55
#